data_87d9bc537e7ac896325a36fd0c68b3f0
#
_entry.id   87d9bc537e7ac896325a36fd0c68b3f0
#
_cell.length_a   1.000
_cell.length_b   1.000
_cell.length_c   1.000
_cell.angle_alpha   90.00
_cell.angle_beta   90.00
_cell.angle_gamma   90.00
#
_symmetry.space_group_name_H-M   'P 1'
#
loop_
_entity.id
_entity.type
_entity.pdbx_description
1 polymer ?
#
loop_
_entity_poly.entity_id
_entity_poly.type
_entity_poly.pdbx_seq_one_letter_code
_entity_poly.pdbx_strand_id
1 'polypeptide(L)'
;MSLIFIVILFSCNQTNKQRTIIDYLGQKPPTDTAELFAKGMISTSSLEHSAPVFSPDGKTVLWSIMKMPGYHMVILEMNYDNGKWSSSHSPSFSDTLANEVYPSFSPDGKHLYFSSDRIGAKNDTNAKGNRLWKAERTGKDWSIPVLLDTLISKGGEYACSISETGNLYFTFGAHRSPDWNILRSENDNGQYSSPLKLALNSTGYEDGPFVAPDERYLIFESDRQGSIGGSIDLFICFKNKDGQWSEPKNMGDKINRSSHERFARVSPDGKYLFFGSNRNQTEKQPGFDIFWINASIIEELRKNN
;
A
#
# COMPACT_ATOMS: atom_id res chain seq x y z
N MET A 1 45.44 14.05 47.08
CA MET A 1 44.11 14.06 46.51
C MET A 1 44.22 13.65 45.07
N SER A 2 43.95 12.37 44.76
CA SER A 2 43.96 11.85 43.38
C SER A 2 42.56 11.89 42.82
N LEU A 3 42.36 12.66 41.75
CA LEU A 3 41.10 12.65 40.99
C LEU A 3 41.06 11.41 40.08
N ILE A 4 40.11 10.56 40.30
CA ILE A 4 39.78 9.44 39.40
C ILE A 4 38.76 9.97 38.36
N PHE A 5 39.21 10.04 37.07
CA PHE A 5 38.28 10.28 35.96
C PHE A 5 37.61 8.96 35.56
N ILE A 6 36.29 8.88 35.78
CA ILE A 6 35.49 7.78 35.26
C ILE A 6 35.09 8.14 33.82
N VAL A 7 35.64 7.43 32.85
CA VAL A 7 35.25 7.50 31.44
C VAL A 7 34.05 6.56 31.26
N ILE A 8 32.85 7.12 31.11
CA ILE A 8 31.65 6.35 30.73
C ILE A 8 31.71 6.16 29.21
N LEU A 9 32.04 4.95 28.79
CA LEU A 9 31.92 4.52 27.40
C LEU A 9 30.45 4.22 27.10
N PHE A 10 29.78 5.11 26.37
CA PHE A 10 28.52 4.81 25.76
C PHE A 10 28.74 3.81 24.61
N SER A 11 28.46 2.54 24.86
CA SER A 11 28.37 1.52 23.83
C SER A 11 27.10 1.78 23.01
N CYS A 12 27.27 2.32 21.82
CA CYS A 12 26.22 2.41 20.82
C CYS A 12 25.96 0.99 20.29
N ASN A 13 24.99 0.27 20.89
CA ASN A 13 24.50 -0.99 20.36
C ASN A 13 23.76 -0.69 19.04
N GLN A 14 24.49 -0.67 17.94
CA GLN A 14 23.90 -0.86 16.62
C GLN A 14 23.42 -2.31 16.58
N THR A 15 22.15 -2.52 16.83
CA THR A 15 21.47 -3.77 16.49
C THR A 15 21.60 -3.95 14.98
N ASN A 16 22.51 -4.84 14.58
CA ASN A 16 22.59 -5.33 13.20
C ASN A 16 21.23 -6.01 12.90
N LYS A 17 20.26 -5.26 12.38
CA LYS A 17 19.02 -5.81 11.85
C LYS A 17 19.44 -6.72 10.70
N GLN A 18 19.53 -8.01 10.95
CA GLN A 18 19.80 -9.02 9.94
C GLN A 18 18.78 -8.82 8.82
N ARG A 19 19.23 -8.38 7.65
CA ARG A 19 18.33 -8.13 6.51
C ARG A 19 17.70 -9.45 6.12
N THR A 20 16.42 -9.58 6.34
CA THR A 20 15.64 -10.73 5.88
C THR A 20 15.73 -10.78 4.36
N ILE A 21 16.18 -11.90 3.81
CA ILE A 21 16.14 -12.13 2.36
C ILE A 21 14.69 -12.52 2.04
N ILE A 22 13.99 -11.65 1.34
CA ILE A 22 12.62 -11.93 0.91
C ILE A 22 12.68 -12.73 -0.40
N ASP A 23 12.04 -13.87 -0.39
CA ASP A 23 11.79 -14.64 -1.61
C ASP A 23 10.52 -14.08 -2.29
N TYR A 24 10.70 -13.36 -3.39
CA TYR A 24 9.61 -12.79 -4.17
C TYR A 24 8.98 -13.85 -5.09
N LEU A 25 8.37 -14.89 -4.49
CA LEU A 25 7.69 -16.00 -5.16
C LEU A 25 8.63 -16.77 -6.13
N GLY A 26 9.93 -16.83 -5.79
CA GLY A 26 10.94 -17.50 -6.61
C GLY A 26 11.28 -16.76 -7.93
N GLN A 27 10.73 -15.57 -8.14
CA GLN A 27 11.01 -14.84 -9.38
C GLN A 27 12.36 -14.13 -9.32
N LYS A 28 13.09 -14.20 -10.44
CA LYS A 28 14.33 -13.44 -10.60
C LYS A 28 14.03 -11.93 -10.54
N PRO A 29 14.78 -11.18 -9.72
CA PRO A 29 14.59 -9.73 -9.61
C PRO A 29 14.65 -8.99 -10.96
N PRO A 30 13.78 -7.97 -11.14
CA PRO A 30 13.77 -7.14 -12.33
C PRO A 30 14.99 -6.21 -12.36
N THR A 31 15.29 -5.71 -13.54
CA THR A 31 16.29 -4.65 -13.76
C THR A 31 15.62 -3.26 -13.73
N ASP A 32 16.10 -2.34 -14.54
CA ASP A 32 15.58 -0.97 -14.69
C ASP A 32 14.34 -0.89 -15.61
N THR A 33 13.83 -2.02 -16.03
CA THR A 33 12.62 -2.14 -16.86
C THR A 33 11.54 -2.85 -16.07
N ALA A 34 10.31 -2.35 -16.12
CA ALA A 34 9.18 -2.98 -15.47
C ALA A 34 8.86 -4.33 -16.13
N GLU A 35 8.81 -5.38 -15.32
CA GLU A 35 8.51 -6.76 -15.72
C GLU A 35 7.23 -7.25 -15.07
N LEU A 36 6.55 -8.21 -15.67
CA LEU A 36 5.37 -8.85 -15.12
C LEU A 36 5.74 -9.64 -13.86
N PHE A 37 5.05 -9.40 -12.74
CA PHE A 37 5.31 -10.06 -11.47
C PHE A 37 4.46 -11.32 -11.29
N ALA A 38 5.11 -12.42 -10.89
CA ALA A 38 4.50 -13.67 -10.43
C ALA A 38 3.37 -14.17 -11.36
N LYS A 39 3.66 -14.26 -12.67
CA LYS A 39 2.73 -14.74 -13.70
C LYS A 39 2.17 -16.11 -13.33
N GLY A 40 0.83 -16.22 -13.32
CA GLY A 40 0.10 -17.44 -12.97
C GLY A 40 -0.05 -17.68 -11.46
N MET A 41 0.56 -16.86 -10.62
CA MET A 41 0.41 -16.91 -9.15
C MET A 41 -0.31 -15.68 -8.61
N ILE A 42 0.15 -14.47 -8.96
CA ILE A 42 -0.49 -13.18 -8.65
C ILE A 42 -1.07 -12.57 -9.91
N SER A 43 -0.26 -12.29 -10.96
CA SER A 43 -0.80 -11.88 -12.26
C SER A 43 -1.40 -13.08 -12.96
N THR A 44 -2.72 -13.17 -12.94
CA THR A 44 -3.50 -14.33 -13.43
C THR A 44 -4.51 -13.90 -14.50
N SER A 45 -5.51 -14.71 -14.77
CA SER A 45 -6.69 -14.31 -15.54
C SER A 45 -7.76 -13.62 -14.70
N SER A 46 -7.53 -13.47 -13.39
CA SER A 46 -8.38 -12.67 -12.50
C SER A 46 -8.16 -11.18 -12.77
N LEU A 47 -9.05 -10.34 -12.21
CA LEU A 47 -8.87 -8.90 -12.26
C LEU A 47 -8.13 -8.47 -10.99
N GLU A 48 -6.80 -8.33 -11.08
CA GLU A 48 -6.00 -7.85 -9.97
C GLU A 48 -6.43 -6.42 -9.62
N HIS A 49 -6.70 -6.18 -8.33
CA HIS A 49 -7.26 -4.92 -7.84
C HIS A 49 -6.45 -4.27 -6.72
N SER A 50 -5.27 -4.78 -6.44
CA SER A 50 -4.20 -4.11 -5.69
C SER A 50 -2.85 -4.72 -6.03
N ALA A 51 -1.77 -3.95 -5.87
CA ALA A 51 -0.43 -4.51 -5.86
C ALA A 51 -0.25 -5.41 -4.63
N PRO A 52 0.66 -6.40 -4.69
CA PRO A 52 0.97 -7.27 -3.56
C PRO A 52 1.66 -6.48 -2.45
N VAL A 53 1.27 -6.74 -1.22
CA VAL A 53 1.94 -6.25 -0.02
C VAL A 53 2.60 -7.40 0.71
N PHE A 54 3.91 -7.32 0.89
CA PHE A 54 4.69 -8.30 1.64
C PHE A 54 4.79 -7.87 3.10
N SER A 55 4.67 -8.84 4.01
CA SER A 55 4.98 -8.59 5.42
C SER A 55 6.44 -8.18 5.61
N PRO A 56 6.80 -7.40 6.64
CA PRO A 56 8.19 -6.98 6.88
C PRO A 56 9.18 -8.12 7.05
N ASP A 57 8.72 -9.29 7.49
CA ASP A 57 9.51 -10.51 7.59
C ASP A 57 9.59 -11.31 6.26
N GLY A 58 8.88 -10.85 5.22
CA GLY A 58 8.86 -11.47 3.91
C GLY A 58 8.16 -12.82 3.82
N LYS A 59 7.42 -13.22 4.86
CA LYS A 59 6.81 -14.57 4.95
C LYS A 59 5.33 -14.62 4.60
N THR A 60 4.70 -13.47 4.40
CA THR A 60 3.30 -13.37 3.99
C THR A 60 3.19 -12.36 2.86
N VAL A 61 2.39 -12.66 1.86
CA VAL A 61 2.00 -11.70 0.82
C VAL A 61 0.49 -11.69 0.69
N LEU A 62 -0.08 -10.48 0.62
CA LEU A 62 -1.52 -10.28 0.38
C LEU A 62 -1.71 -9.36 -0.83
N TRP A 63 -2.79 -9.59 -1.55
CA TRP A 63 -3.27 -8.73 -2.63
C TRP A 63 -4.79 -8.88 -2.76
N SER A 64 -5.44 -8.02 -3.52
CA SER A 64 -6.85 -8.15 -3.80
C SER A 64 -7.13 -8.40 -5.26
N ILE A 65 -8.18 -9.16 -5.52
CA ILE A 65 -8.73 -9.41 -6.85
C ILE A 65 -10.22 -9.08 -6.88
N MET A 66 -10.73 -8.82 -8.07
CA MET A 66 -12.15 -8.70 -8.33
C MET A 66 -12.65 -9.97 -9.00
N LYS A 67 -13.61 -10.64 -8.40
CA LYS A 67 -14.26 -11.84 -8.94
C LYS A 67 -15.44 -11.46 -9.82
N MET A 68 -15.52 -12.08 -11.00
CA MET A 68 -16.61 -11.93 -11.95
C MET A 68 -17.47 -13.20 -11.99
N PRO A 69 -18.77 -13.13 -12.35
CA PRO A 69 -19.58 -11.92 -12.42
C PRO A 69 -19.93 -11.38 -11.03
N GLY A 70 -20.29 -10.12 -10.92
CA GLY A 70 -20.75 -9.53 -9.66
C GLY A 70 -19.83 -8.52 -9.03
N TYR A 71 -18.62 -8.36 -9.56
CA TYR A 71 -17.63 -7.37 -9.07
C TYR A 71 -17.28 -7.53 -7.59
N HIS A 72 -17.28 -8.77 -7.09
CA HIS A 72 -16.95 -9.05 -5.69
C HIS A 72 -15.47 -9.01 -5.45
N MET A 73 -15.01 -8.10 -4.57
CA MET A 73 -13.61 -7.91 -4.23
C MET A 73 -13.22 -8.76 -3.03
N VAL A 74 -12.14 -9.51 -3.16
CA VAL A 74 -11.62 -10.36 -2.10
C VAL A 74 -10.11 -10.16 -1.93
N ILE A 75 -9.66 -10.24 -0.69
CA ILE A 75 -8.22 -10.33 -0.38
C ILE A 75 -7.79 -11.78 -0.46
N LEU A 76 -6.63 -12.01 -1.07
CA LEU A 76 -5.94 -13.30 -1.10
C LEU A 76 -4.63 -13.20 -0.33
N GLU A 77 -4.22 -14.33 0.22
CA GLU A 77 -3.01 -14.50 1.03
C GLU A 77 -2.21 -15.70 0.57
N MET A 78 -0.89 -15.61 0.60
CA MET A 78 0.04 -16.73 0.55
C MET A 78 1.04 -16.61 1.68
N ASN A 79 1.43 -17.72 2.26
CA ASN A 79 2.39 -17.81 3.35
C ASN A 79 3.62 -18.62 2.93
N TYR A 80 4.82 -18.12 3.30
CA TYR A 80 6.09 -18.80 3.09
C TYR A 80 6.46 -19.60 4.32
N ASP A 81 6.55 -20.92 4.17
CA ASP A 81 6.94 -21.83 5.23
C ASP A 81 7.80 -22.97 4.69
N ASN A 82 8.84 -23.37 5.43
CA ASN A 82 9.73 -24.47 5.07
C ASN A 82 10.29 -24.39 3.63
N GLY A 83 10.65 -23.17 3.17
CA GLY A 83 11.25 -22.94 1.85
C GLY A 83 10.26 -22.91 0.69
N LYS A 84 8.94 -22.82 0.95
CA LYS A 84 7.91 -22.84 -0.10
C LYS A 84 6.78 -21.87 0.23
N TRP A 85 6.20 -21.29 -0.82
CA TRP A 85 4.95 -20.55 -0.74
C TRP A 85 3.75 -21.49 -0.79
N SER A 86 2.74 -21.20 0.01
CA SER A 86 1.45 -21.89 -0.08
C SER A 86 0.72 -21.55 -1.39
N SER A 87 -0.32 -22.31 -1.73
CA SER A 87 -1.33 -21.81 -2.67
C SER A 87 -2.05 -20.59 -2.09
N SER A 88 -2.60 -19.73 -2.97
CA SER A 88 -3.41 -18.60 -2.54
C SER A 88 -4.71 -19.05 -1.87
N HIS A 89 -5.08 -18.36 -0.80
CA HIS A 89 -6.31 -18.60 -0.03
C HIS A 89 -6.84 -17.28 0.54
N SER A 90 -8.07 -17.27 1.03
CA SER A 90 -8.60 -16.13 1.77
C SER A 90 -8.00 -16.08 3.17
N PRO A 91 -7.59 -14.91 3.68
CA PRO A 91 -7.16 -14.76 5.07
C PRO A 91 -8.23 -15.22 6.07
N SER A 92 -7.82 -15.59 7.29
CA SER A 92 -8.73 -16.07 8.33
C SER A 92 -9.79 -15.05 8.78
N PHE A 93 -9.59 -13.77 8.49
CA PHE A 93 -10.55 -12.71 8.79
C PHE A 93 -11.60 -12.46 7.70
N SER A 94 -11.50 -13.11 6.54
CA SER A 94 -12.33 -12.78 5.38
C SER A 94 -13.82 -12.97 5.65
N ASP A 95 -14.61 -11.99 5.21
CA ASP A 95 -16.05 -12.03 5.19
C ASP A 95 -16.53 -12.24 3.75
N THR A 96 -17.14 -13.40 3.48
CA THR A 96 -17.60 -13.78 2.13
C THR A 96 -18.78 -12.95 1.62
N LEU A 97 -19.42 -12.17 2.47
CA LEU A 97 -20.56 -11.31 2.13
C LEU A 97 -20.14 -9.85 1.87
N ALA A 98 -18.90 -9.50 2.21
CA ALA A 98 -18.38 -8.14 2.06
C ALA A 98 -17.32 -8.04 0.98
N ASN A 99 -17.19 -6.87 0.37
CA ASN A 99 -16.03 -6.53 -0.43
C ASN A 99 -14.85 -6.23 0.49
N GLU A 100 -13.69 -6.77 0.17
CA GLU A 100 -12.44 -6.58 0.93
C GLU A 100 -11.30 -6.28 -0.04
N VAL A 101 -10.61 -5.16 0.16
CA VAL A 101 -9.65 -4.66 -0.82
C VAL A 101 -8.55 -3.83 -0.18
N TYR A 102 -7.46 -3.63 -0.89
CA TYR A 102 -6.32 -2.77 -0.55
C TYR A 102 -5.66 -3.11 0.79
N PRO A 103 -5.18 -4.35 0.97
CA PRO A 103 -4.44 -4.70 2.18
C PRO A 103 -3.17 -3.85 2.32
N SER A 104 -2.82 -3.49 3.56
CA SER A 104 -1.62 -2.73 3.88
C SER A 104 -1.10 -3.13 5.26
N PHE A 105 0.15 -3.55 5.37
CA PHE A 105 0.78 -3.86 6.65
C PHE A 105 1.16 -2.58 7.42
N SER A 106 1.09 -2.65 8.75
CA SER A 106 1.89 -1.73 9.57
C SER A 106 3.37 -2.01 9.36
N PRO A 107 4.26 -0.99 9.49
CA PRO A 107 5.70 -1.17 9.31
C PRO A 107 6.34 -2.23 10.24
N ASP A 108 5.76 -2.50 11.39
CA ASP A 108 6.19 -3.56 12.30
C ASP A 108 5.59 -4.95 11.99
N GLY A 109 4.67 -5.03 11.01
CA GLY A 109 4.01 -6.26 10.57
C GLY A 109 2.98 -6.84 11.53
N LYS A 110 2.68 -6.16 12.62
CA LYS A 110 1.72 -6.67 13.64
C LYS A 110 0.28 -6.46 13.25
N HIS A 111 0.00 -5.48 12.38
CA HIS A 111 -1.34 -5.14 11.97
C HIS A 111 -1.47 -5.17 10.45
N LEU A 112 -2.63 -5.57 10.00
CA LEU A 112 -3.08 -5.43 8.62
C LEU A 112 -4.25 -4.45 8.60
N TYR A 113 -4.18 -3.47 7.72
CA TYR A 113 -5.25 -2.53 7.42
C TYR A 113 -5.83 -2.88 6.06
N PHE A 114 -7.12 -2.70 5.89
CA PHE A 114 -7.78 -2.95 4.61
C PHE A 114 -9.09 -2.18 4.53
N SER A 115 -9.62 -2.02 3.35
CA SER A 115 -10.92 -1.41 3.09
C SER A 115 -11.98 -2.49 2.93
N SER A 116 -13.14 -2.29 3.56
CA SER A 116 -14.27 -3.21 3.44
C SER A 116 -15.61 -2.52 3.69
N ASP A 117 -16.64 -2.98 2.99
CA ASP A 117 -18.04 -2.60 3.20
C ASP A 117 -18.75 -3.53 4.19
N ARG A 118 -18.02 -4.38 4.93
CA ARG A 118 -18.58 -5.27 5.97
C ARG A 118 -19.38 -4.48 7.00
N ILE A 119 -20.42 -5.10 7.49
CA ILE A 119 -21.27 -4.49 8.53
C ILE A 119 -20.47 -4.45 9.84
N GLY A 120 -20.31 -3.27 10.41
CA GLY A 120 -19.68 -3.07 11.74
C GLY A 120 -20.51 -3.64 12.87
N ALA A 121 -20.00 -3.52 14.12
CA ALA A 121 -20.68 -4.03 15.31
C ALA A 121 -22.15 -3.58 15.39
N LYS A 122 -22.97 -4.41 15.99
CA LYS A 122 -24.43 -4.53 16.10
C LYS A 122 -25.35 -3.30 15.96
N ASN A 123 -24.87 -2.07 15.88
CA ASN A 123 -25.73 -0.86 15.84
C ASN A 123 -25.37 0.13 14.73
N ASP A 124 -24.46 -0.21 13.80
CA ASP A 124 -24.04 0.70 12.74
C ASP A 124 -24.78 0.41 11.42
N THR A 125 -26.10 0.62 11.46
CA THR A 125 -26.97 0.44 10.29
C THR A 125 -26.87 1.60 9.28
N ASN A 126 -26.13 2.66 9.58
CA ASN A 126 -26.12 3.91 8.81
C ASN A 126 -24.84 4.12 7.95
N ALA A 127 -23.77 3.38 8.17
CA ALA A 127 -22.58 3.54 7.37
C ALA A 127 -22.71 2.79 6.03
N LYS A 128 -22.85 3.57 4.96
CA LYS A 128 -22.84 3.06 3.59
C LYS A 128 -21.45 3.28 2.98
N GLY A 129 -20.94 2.25 2.30
CA GLY A 129 -19.66 2.32 1.60
C GLY A 129 -18.50 1.68 2.37
N ASN A 130 -17.34 1.72 1.74
CA ASN A 130 -16.12 1.16 2.29
C ASN A 130 -15.64 1.96 3.51
N ARG A 131 -15.08 1.25 4.46
CA ARG A 131 -14.44 1.80 5.67
C ARG A 131 -13.11 1.10 5.92
N LEU A 132 -12.23 1.73 6.68
CA LEU A 132 -10.95 1.13 7.05
C LEU A 132 -11.10 0.22 8.27
N TRP A 133 -10.56 -0.97 8.13
CA TRP A 133 -10.55 -2.02 9.15
C TRP A 133 -9.11 -2.40 9.50
N LYS A 134 -8.93 -2.88 10.71
CA LYS A 134 -7.65 -3.34 11.23
C LYS A 134 -7.79 -4.74 11.81
N ALA A 135 -6.91 -5.66 11.41
CA ALA A 135 -6.72 -6.98 12.02
C ALA A 135 -5.33 -7.05 12.66
N GLU A 136 -5.22 -7.73 13.81
CA GLU A 136 -3.97 -7.99 14.48
C GLU A 136 -3.43 -9.39 14.09
N ARG A 137 -2.13 -9.51 13.92
CA ARG A 137 -1.50 -10.78 13.60
C ARG A 137 -1.44 -11.69 14.83
N THR A 138 -2.00 -12.89 14.74
CA THR A 138 -2.03 -13.90 15.81
C THR A 138 -1.28 -15.17 15.35
N GLY A 139 0.04 -15.13 15.40
CA GLY A 139 0.89 -16.19 14.85
C GLY A 139 0.86 -16.22 13.33
N LYS A 140 0.28 -17.29 12.74
CA LYS A 140 0.08 -17.39 11.27
C LYS A 140 -1.27 -16.85 10.80
N ASP A 141 -2.18 -16.56 11.73
CA ASP A 141 -3.55 -16.11 11.47
C ASP A 141 -3.74 -14.64 11.83
N TRP A 142 -4.96 -14.20 11.74
CA TRP A 142 -5.40 -12.84 12.02
C TRP A 142 -6.53 -12.83 13.06
N SER A 143 -6.58 -11.79 13.87
CA SER A 143 -7.72 -11.53 14.76
C SER A 143 -8.99 -11.21 13.96
N ILE A 144 -10.14 -11.24 14.64
CA ILE A 144 -11.36 -10.63 14.11
C ILE A 144 -11.07 -9.14 13.87
N PRO A 145 -11.34 -8.61 12.66
CA PRO A 145 -11.08 -7.21 12.35
C PRO A 145 -11.95 -6.27 13.18
N VAL A 146 -11.35 -5.17 13.56
CA VAL A 146 -12.05 -4.06 14.23
C VAL A 146 -12.09 -2.86 13.28
N LEU A 147 -13.20 -2.12 13.34
CA LEU A 147 -13.31 -0.86 12.63
C LEU A 147 -12.22 0.09 13.14
N LEU A 148 -11.50 0.71 12.21
CA LEU A 148 -10.58 1.76 12.58
C LEU A 148 -11.38 2.95 13.14
N ASP A 149 -10.74 3.80 13.93
CA ASP A 149 -11.32 4.93 14.63
C ASP A 149 -12.50 5.60 13.91
N THR A 150 -13.55 5.97 14.67
CA THR A 150 -14.76 6.62 14.14
C THR A 150 -14.52 8.02 13.57
N LEU A 151 -13.41 8.68 13.91
CA LEU A 151 -12.99 9.93 13.26
C LEU A 151 -12.55 9.70 11.81
N ILE A 152 -12.02 8.50 11.53
CA ILE A 152 -11.51 8.09 10.22
C ILE A 152 -12.63 7.45 9.39
N SER A 153 -13.31 6.44 9.96
CA SER A 153 -14.18 5.52 9.22
C SER A 153 -15.63 6.02 9.20
N LYS A 154 -15.93 6.92 8.28
CA LYS A 154 -17.26 7.53 8.09
C LYS A 154 -18.03 6.97 6.90
N GLY A 155 -17.37 6.17 6.05
CA GLY A 155 -17.88 5.63 4.79
C GLY A 155 -17.33 6.41 3.58
N GLY A 156 -16.63 5.71 2.70
CA GLY A 156 -15.93 6.26 1.55
C GLY A 156 -14.41 6.28 1.70
N GLU A 157 -13.88 5.55 2.68
CA GLU A 157 -12.46 5.35 2.85
C GLU A 157 -12.00 4.11 2.04
N TYR A 158 -10.93 4.31 1.29
CA TYR A 158 -10.33 3.28 0.44
C TYR A 158 -8.87 3.07 0.82
N ALA A 159 -8.04 2.71 -0.13
CA ALA A 159 -6.64 2.37 0.04
C ALA A 159 -5.91 3.20 1.11
N CYS A 160 -5.18 2.54 1.99
CA CYS A 160 -4.41 3.23 3.02
C CYS A 160 -2.95 2.77 3.07
N SER A 161 -2.12 3.59 3.70
CA SER A 161 -0.73 3.33 4.00
C SER A 161 -0.36 3.97 5.33
N ILE A 162 0.52 3.32 6.10
CA ILE A 162 0.86 3.70 7.46
C ILE A 162 2.37 3.94 7.57
N SER A 163 2.78 5.07 8.16
CA SER A 163 4.18 5.36 8.46
C SER A 163 4.68 4.66 9.74
N GLU A 164 6.00 4.67 9.98
CA GLU A 164 6.60 4.14 11.21
C GLU A 164 6.13 4.87 12.47
N THR A 165 5.74 6.12 12.34
CA THR A 165 5.13 6.91 13.43
C THR A 165 3.65 6.58 13.65
N GLY A 166 3.08 5.73 12.79
CA GLY A 166 1.67 5.35 12.83
C GLY A 166 0.73 6.32 12.12
N ASN A 167 1.23 7.39 11.50
CA ASN A 167 0.41 8.29 10.72
C ASN A 167 -0.25 7.55 9.56
N LEU A 168 -1.53 7.80 9.37
CA LEU A 168 -2.35 7.16 8.37
C LEU A 168 -2.54 8.09 7.16
N TYR A 169 -2.25 7.57 5.98
CA TYR A 169 -2.55 8.19 4.69
C TYR A 169 -3.59 7.32 4.00
N PHE A 170 -4.67 7.90 3.53
CA PHE A 170 -5.75 7.13 2.92
C PHE A 170 -6.52 7.94 1.90
N THR A 171 -7.20 7.25 1.01
CA THR A 171 -8.10 7.85 0.05
C THR A 171 -9.48 8.01 0.66
N PHE A 172 -10.08 9.17 0.44
CA PHE A 172 -11.48 9.43 0.72
C PHE A 172 -12.19 9.93 -0.55
N GLY A 173 -13.29 9.30 -0.90
CA GLY A 173 -14.09 9.69 -2.04
C GLY A 173 -15.50 9.14 -1.94
N ALA A 174 -16.48 9.93 -2.36
CA ALA A 174 -17.84 9.44 -2.49
C ALA A 174 -17.98 8.61 -3.76
N HIS A 175 -18.67 7.47 -3.67
CA HIS A 175 -18.96 6.63 -4.83
C HIS A 175 -19.61 7.47 -5.96
N ARG A 176 -19.01 7.41 -7.16
CA ARG A 176 -19.40 8.21 -8.35
C ARG A 176 -19.15 9.71 -8.25
N SER A 177 -18.42 10.19 -7.25
CA SER A 177 -17.90 11.56 -7.23
C SER A 177 -16.57 11.61 -8.00
N PRO A 178 -16.28 12.69 -8.74
CA PRO A 178 -14.92 12.92 -9.24
C PRO A 178 -13.96 13.40 -8.14
N ASP A 179 -14.48 13.71 -6.95
CA ASP A 179 -13.70 14.30 -5.85
C ASP A 179 -13.13 13.21 -4.94
N TRP A 180 -12.06 12.58 -5.40
CA TRP A 180 -11.27 11.60 -4.65
C TRP A 180 -9.99 12.25 -4.17
N ASN A 181 -9.71 12.17 -2.88
CA ASN A 181 -8.62 12.89 -2.27
C ASN A 181 -7.82 12.02 -1.32
N ILE A 182 -6.52 12.30 -1.22
CA ILE A 182 -5.65 11.73 -0.21
C ILE A 182 -5.73 12.61 1.05
N LEU A 183 -6.08 11.96 2.16
CA LEU A 183 -6.13 12.53 3.49
C LEU A 183 -5.02 11.94 4.34
N ARG A 184 -4.60 12.71 5.34
CA ARG A 184 -3.68 12.26 6.40
C ARG A 184 -4.32 12.46 7.75
N SER A 185 -4.16 11.48 8.63
CA SER A 185 -4.46 11.57 10.05
C SER A 185 -3.21 11.25 10.86
N GLU A 186 -2.88 12.11 11.80
CA GLU A 186 -1.76 11.89 12.71
C GLU A 186 -2.14 10.90 13.81
N ASN A 187 -1.18 10.06 14.17
CA ASN A 187 -1.33 9.13 15.28
C ASN A 187 -0.63 9.68 16.50
N ASP A 188 -1.39 9.91 17.59
CA ASP A 188 -0.84 10.21 18.91
C ASP A 188 -1.18 9.06 19.87
N ASN A 189 -0.19 8.19 20.13
CA ASN A 189 -0.32 7.07 21.06
C ASN A 189 -1.53 6.15 20.79
N GLY A 190 -1.84 5.90 19.52
CA GLY A 190 -2.96 5.05 19.09
C GLY A 190 -4.28 5.77 18.86
N GLN A 191 -4.34 7.08 19.10
CA GLN A 191 -5.48 7.93 18.77
C GLN A 191 -5.20 8.71 17.49
N TYR A 192 -6.17 8.71 16.58
CA TYR A 192 -6.06 9.43 15.33
C TYR A 192 -6.64 10.84 15.43
N SER A 193 -5.94 11.82 14.85
CA SER A 193 -6.48 13.17 14.67
C SER A 193 -7.60 13.19 13.61
N SER A 194 -8.40 14.24 13.58
CA SER A 194 -9.31 14.47 12.44
C SER A 194 -8.51 14.52 11.14
N PRO A 195 -8.95 13.78 10.09
CA PRO A 195 -8.23 13.73 8.83
C PRO A 195 -8.15 15.10 8.15
N LEU A 196 -6.99 15.39 7.58
CA LEU A 196 -6.72 16.60 6.81
C LEU A 196 -6.44 16.25 5.36
N LYS A 197 -7.09 16.95 4.43
CA LYS A 197 -6.80 16.87 3.00
C LYS A 197 -5.38 17.40 2.75
N LEU A 198 -4.55 16.62 2.06
CA LEU A 198 -3.19 17.02 1.72
C LEU A 198 -3.20 18.10 0.63
N ALA A 199 -2.26 19.05 0.72
CA ALA A 199 -2.13 20.14 -0.26
C ALA A 199 -1.72 19.64 -1.66
N LEU A 200 -1.16 18.42 -1.75
CA LEU A 200 -0.79 17.80 -3.03
C LEU A 200 -2.00 17.35 -3.89
N ASN A 201 -3.22 17.30 -3.33
CA ASN A 201 -4.40 16.94 -4.12
C ASN A 201 -4.69 18.01 -5.18
N SER A 202 -5.18 17.55 -6.34
CA SER A 202 -5.65 18.41 -7.43
C SER A 202 -7.17 18.64 -7.36
N THR A 203 -7.77 19.07 -8.45
CA THR A 203 -9.23 19.10 -8.64
C THR A 203 -9.77 17.81 -9.29
N GLY A 204 -8.90 16.85 -9.55
CA GLY A 204 -9.20 15.59 -10.18
C GLY A 204 -9.23 14.41 -9.20
N TYR A 205 -8.81 13.27 -9.71
CA TYR A 205 -8.78 11.99 -9.01
C TYR A 205 -7.40 11.74 -8.39
N GLU A 206 -7.34 11.53 -7.08
CA GLU A 206 -6.17 11.06 -6.35
C GLU A 206 -6.54 9.84 -5.50
N ASP A 207 -5.81 8.72 -5.67
CA ASP A 207 -6.09 7.45 -4.99
C ASP A 207 -4.80 6.68 -4.68
N GLY A 208 -4.93 5.60 -3.93
CA GLY A 208 -3.92 4.58 -3.72
C GLY A 208 -2.63 5.05 -3.05
N PRO A 209 -2.66 5.86 -1.98
CA PRO A 209 -1.43 6.38 -1.39
C PRO A 209 -0.54 5.27 -0.85
N PHE A 210 0.75 5.37 -1.15
CA PHE A 210 1.82 4.64 -0.51
C PHE A 210 2.81 5.62 0.10
N VAL A 211 2.82 5.74 1.42
CA VAL A 211 3.82 6.52 2.15
C VAL A 211 5.02 5.64 2.50
N ALA A 212 6.23 6.14 2.28
CA ALA A 212 7.43 5.49 2.79
C ALA A 212 7.36 5.38 4.33
N PRO A 213 7.87 4.30 4.95
CA PRO A 213 7.82 4.15 6.41
C PRO A 213 8.34 5.37 7.17
N ASP A 214 9.40 6.00 6.71
CA ASP A 214 10.02 7.23 7.26
C ASP A 214 9.41 8.54 6.73
N GLU A 215 8.31 8.46 5.99
CA GLU A 215 7.61 9.59 5.35
C GLU A 215 8.47 10.43 4.38
N ARG A 216 9.60 9.93 3.87
CA ARG A 216 10.46 10.68 2.97
C ARG A 216 9.89 10.87 1.57
N TYR A 217 8.92 10.04 1.14
CA TYR A 217 8.17 10.16 -0.11
C TYR A 217 6.76 9.57 0.02
N LEU A 218 5.88 10.03 -0.86
CA LEU A 218 4.51 9.55 -1.04
C LEU A 218 4.27 9.29 -2.52
N ILE A 219 3.88 8.06 -2.88
CA ILE A 219 3.46 7.69 -4.23
C ILE A 219 1.94 7.56 -4.24
N PHE A 220 1.29 7.99 -5.31
CA PHE A 220 -0.16 7.92 -5.45
C PHE A 220 -0.59 7.94 -6.92
N GLU A 221 -1.85 7.66 -7.17
CA GLU A 221 -2.49 7.65 -8.48
C GLU A 221 -3.17 9.00 -8.73
N SER A 222 -3.09 9.51 -9.97
CA SER A 222 -3.78 10.75 -10.35
C SER A 222 -4.02 10.83 -11.86
N ASP A 223 -5.13 11.47 -12.23
CA ASP A 223 -5.47 11.86 -13.61
C ASP A 223 -5.10 13.32 -13.92
N ARG A 224 -4.28 13.95 -13.05
CA ARG A 224 -3.88 15.36 -13.18
C ARG A 224 -3.16 15.65 -14.49
N GLN A 225 -3.09 16.93 -14.84
CA GLN A 225 -2.28 17.39 -15.95
C GLN A 225 -0.84 16.89 -15.85
N GLY A 226 -0.31 16.36 -16.94
CA GLY A 226 1.02 15.72 -16.99
C GLY A 226 0.97 14.20 -16.95
N SER A 227 -0.24 13.59 -16.87
CA SER A 227 -0.42 12.16 -17.10
C SER A 227 -0.15 11.80 -18.55
N ILE A 228 0.47 10.63 -18.77
CA ILE A 228 0.84 10.12 -20.10
C ILE A 228 -0.40 9.54 -20.77
N GLY A 229 -0.71 10.00 -21.98
CA GLY A 229 -1.86 9.51 -22.74
C GLY A 229 -3.24 9.86 -22.18
N GLY A 230 -3.32 10.80 -21.21
CA GLY A 230 -4.58 11.23 -20.58
C GLY A 230 -5.20 10.18 -19.65
N SER A 231 -4.39 9.28 -19.14
CA SER A 231 -4.77 8.18 -18.23
C SER A 231 -4.52 8.53 -16.77
N ILE A 232 -4.80 7.56 -15.89
CA ILE A 232 -4.38 7.61 -14.49
C ILE A 232 -2.93 7.12 -14.43
N ASP A 233 -2.05 7.95 -13.88
CA ASP A 233 -0.63 7.69 -13.73
C ASP A 233 -0.20 7.64 -12.26
N LEU A 234 0.95 7.05 -12.00
CA LEU A 234 1.63 7.15 -10.72
C LEU A 234 2.44 8.45 -10.63
N PHE A 235 2.22 9.17 -9.55
CA PHE A 235 2.96 10.38 -9.17
C PHE A 235 3.67 10.19 -7.85
N ILE A 236 4.74 10.95 -7.63
CA ILE A 236 5.53 10.93 -6.40
C ILE A 236 5.76 12.36 -5.88
N CYS A 237 5.64 12.51 -4.56
CA CYS A 237 6.09 13.69 -3.83
C CYS A 237 7.20 13.31 -2.86
N PHE A 238 8.13 14.24 -2.64
CA PHE A 238 9.20 14.09 -1.66
C PHE A 238 8.99 15.06 -0.51
N LYS A 239 9.31 14.61 0.71
CA LYS A 239 9.24 15.49 1.88
C LYS A 239 10.47 16.37 1.93
N ASN A 240 10.27 17.68 2.02
CA ASN A 240 11.31 18.69 2.14
C ASN A 240 11.87 18.72 3.56
N LYS A 241 12.96 19.48 3.77
CA LYS A 241 13.60 19.66 5.10
C LYS A 241 12.70 20.35 6.12
N ASP A 242 11.76 21.15 5.68
CA ASP A 242 10.75 21.84 6.49
C ASP A 242 9.50 21.00 6.75
N GLY A 243 9.51 19.71 6.31
CA GLY A 243 8.42 18.76 6.52
C GLY A 243 7.25 18.88 5.53
N GLN A 244 7.33 19.76 4.55
CA GLN A 244 6.31 19.91 3.53
C GLN A 244 6.53 18.93 2.37
N TRP A 245 5.46 18.52 1.69
CA TRP A 245 5.52 17.75 0.46
C TRP A 245 5.91 18.64 -0.73
N SER A 246 6.77 18.12 -1.60
CA SER A 246 7.06 18.78 -2.89
C SER A 246 5.83 18.75 -3.80
N GLU A 247 5.89 19.53 -4.89
CA GLU A 247 4.96 19.35 -6.01
C GLU A 247 5.00 17.90 -6.52
N PRO A 248 3.84 17.34 -6.89
CA PRO A 248 3.76 15.99 -7.46
C PRO A 248 4.50 15.89 -8.80
N LYS A 249 5.32 14.86 -8.93
CA LYS A 249 6.08 14.56 -10.13
C LYS A 249 5.60 13.25 -10.74
N ASN A 250 5.30 13.25 -12.05
CA ASN A 250 5.01 12.03 -12.80
C ASN A 250 6.22 11.07 -12.72
N MET A 251 5.97 9.79 -12.46
CA MET A 251 7.05 8.80 -12.30
C MET A 251 7.72 8.38 -13.61
N GLY A 252 7.27 8.94 -14.75
CA GLY A 252 7.91 8.79 -16.04
C GLY A 252 7.62 7.47 -16.76
N ASP A 253 8.14 7.36 -18.00
CA ASP A 253 7.79 6.34 -18.97
C ASP A 253 8.33 4.94 -18.68
N LYS A 254 9.27 4.78 -17.74
CA LYS A 254 9.67 3.47 -17.23
C LYS A 254 8.53 2.78 -16.47
N ILE A 255 7.63 3.57 -15.87
CA ILE A 255 6.50 3.13 -15.06
C ILE A 255 5.20 3.42 -15.79
N ASN A 256 4.89 4.69 -16.05
CA ASN A 256 3.67 5.14 -16.69
C ASN A 256 3.72 4.93 -18.20
N ARG A 257 2.59 4.52 -18.77
CA ARG A 257 2.42 4.29 -20.22
C ARG A 257 1.12 4.98 -20.68
N SER A 258 0.74 4.77 -21.91
CA SER A 258 -0.60 5.15 -22.42
C SER A 258 -1.69 4.20 -21.93
N SER A 259 -1.68 3.87 -20.66
CA SER A 259 -2.52 2.91 -19.94
C SER A 259 -2.79 3.48 -18.54
N HIS A 260 -3.58 2.78 -17.71
CA HIS A 260 -3.73 3.14 -16.30
C HIS A 260 -2.66 2.43 -15.48
N GLU A 261 -1.90 3.17 -14.68
CA GLU A 261 -0.98 2.66 -13.69
C GLU A 261 -1.48 2.98 -12.29
N ARG A 262 -1.62 1.93 -11.45
CA ARG A 262 -2.32 2.01 -10.16
C ARG A 262 -1.63 1.17 -9.09
N PHE A 263 -2.06 1.34 -7.84
CA PHE A 263 -1.79 0.45 -6.71
C PHE A 263 -0.31 0.34 -6.32
N ALA A 264 0.46 1.43 -6.40
CA ALA A 264 1.88 1.40 -6.08
C ALA A 264 2.17 0.88 -4.67
N ARG A 265 3.14 -0.02 -4.53
CA ARG A 265 3.68 -0.51 -3.25
C ARG A 265 5.17 -0.75 -3.38
N VAL A 266 5.94 -0.35 -2.36
CA VAL A 266 7.37 -0.66 -2.31
C VAL A 266 7.58 -1.84 -1.38
N SER A 267 8.50 -2.74 -1.77
CA SER A 267 8.85 -3.91 -0.95
C SER A 267 9.40 -3.50 0.43
N PRO A 268 9.25 -4.33 1.48
CA PRO A 268 9.71 -4.00 2.83
C PRO A 268 11.21 -3.75 2.94
N ASP A 269 12.02 -4.37 2.06
CA ASP A 269 13.46 -4.13 1.98
C ASP A 269 13.85 -2.90 1.13
N GLY A 270 12.85 -2.21 0.56
CA GLY A 270 13.01 -0.99 -0.23
C GLY A 270 13.58 -1.20 -1.62
N LYS A 271 13.70 -2.45 -2.12
CA LYS A 271 14.40 -2.74 -3.38
C LYS A 271 13.51 -2.68 -4.61
N TYR A 272 12.22 -2.97 -4.48
CA TYR A 272 11.33 -3.11 -5.62
C TYR A 272 10.06 -2.29 -5.43
N LEU A 273 9.62 -1.68 -6.52
CA LEU A 273 8.32 -1.03 -6.64
C LEU A 273 7.39 -1.96 -7.42
N PHE A 274 6.26 -2.32 -6.83
CA PHE A 274 5.16 -3.05 -7.45
C PHE A 274 4.06 -2.08 -7.84
N PHE A 275 3.41 -2.32 -8.96
CA PHE A 275 2.26 -1.53 -9.41
C PHE A 275 1.37 -2.32 -10.36
N GLY A 276 0.10 -1.98 -10.40
CA GLY A 276 -0.85 -2.49 -11.38
C GLY A 276 -0.78 -1.69 -12.67
N SER A 277 -0.87 -2.36 -13.82
CA SER A 277 -1.02 -1.71 -15.12
C SER A 277 -1.92 -2.52 -16.03
N ASN A 278 -2.78 -1.84 -16.76
CA ASN A 278 -3.61 -2.48 -17.77
C ASN A 278 -2.98 -2.44 -19.19
N ARG A 279 -1.67 -2.21 -19.30
CA ARG A 279 -0.92 -2.13 -20.58
C ARG A 279 -0.99 -3.41 -21.42
N ASN A 280 -1.24 -4.56 -20.79
CA ASN A 280 -1.42 -5.85 -21.46
C ASN A 280 -2.89 -6.18 -21.70
N GLN A 281 -3.82 -5.28 -21.35
CA GLN A 281 -5.24 -5.53 -21.48
C GLN A 281 -5.64 -5.85 -22.92
N THR A 282 -6.52 -6.85 -23.06
CA THR A 282 -7.17 -7.20 -24.32
C THR A 282 -8.68 -7.32 -24.09
N GLU A 283 -9.48 -7.34 -25.15
CA GLU A 283 -10.94 -7.62 -25.04
C GLU A 283 -11.24 -8.96 -24.35
N LYS A 284 -10.35 -9.94 -24.47
CA LYS A 284 -10.48 -11.27 -23.86
C LYS A 284 -9.96 -11.35 -22.44
N GLN A 285 -9.08 -10.42 -22.06
CA GLN A 285 -8.45 -10.34 -20.74
C GLN A 285 -8.42 -8.88 -20.27
N PRO A 286 -9.59 -8.35 -19.82
CA PRO A 286 -9.64 -7.02 -19.23
C PRO A 286 -9.00 -7.04 -17.84
N GLY A 287 -8.55 -5.89 -17.36
CA GLY A 287 -8.06 -5.73 -15.99
C GLY A 287 -6.59 -5.35 -15.92
N PHE A 288 -6.06 -5.43 -14.72
CA PHE A 288 -4.67 -5.08 -14.43
C PHE A 288 -3.84 -6.33 -14.26
N ASP A 289 -2.60 -6.26 -14.73
CA ASP A 289 -1.51 -7.16 -14.33
C ASP A 289 -0.63 -6.42 -13.31
N ILE A 290 0.07 -7.18 -12.48
CA ILE A 290 1.05 -6.62 -11.55
C ILE A 290 2.43 -6.61 -12.19
N PHE A 291 3.04 -5.43 -12.21
CA PHE A 291 4.41 -5.22 -12.66
C PHE A 291 5.30 -4.89 -11.47
N TRP A 292 6.58 -5.13 -11.61
CA TRP A 292 7.60 -4.70 -10.67
C TRP A 292 8.85 -4.19 -11.37
N ILE A 293 9.58 -3.30 -10.69
CA ILE A 293 10.79 -2.66 -11.17
C ILE A 293 11.74 -2.41 -10.00
N ASN A 294 13.03 -2.22 -10.26
CA ASN A 294 13.97 -1.76 -9.24
C ASN A 294 13.53 -0.40 -8.68
N ALA A 295 13.42 -0.30 -7.36
CA ALA A 295 12.97 0.93 -6.68
C ALA A 295 14.03 2.05 -6.70
N SER A 296 15.23 1.84 -7.26
CA SER A 296 16.23 2.92 -7.50
C SER A 296 15.66 4.07 -8.31
N ILE A 297 14.62 3.83 -9.12
CA ILE A 297 13.88 4.87 -9.86
C ILE A 297 13.38 6.01 -8.93
N ILE A 298 13.05 5.71 -7.67
CA ILE A 298 12.59 6.69 -6.68
C ILE A 298 13.74 7.68 -6.38
N GLU A 299 14.95 7.19 -6.19
CA GLU A 299 16.12 8.05 -5.93
C GLU A 299 16.59 8.78 -7.20
N GLU A 300 16.40 8.21 -8.38
CA GLU A 300 16.64 8.91 -9.66
C GLU A 300 15.69 10.12 -9.79
N LEU A 301 14.40 9.92 -9.50
CA LEU A 301 13.38 10.98 -9.51
C LEU A 301 13.67 12.07 -8.47
N ARG A 302 14.21 11.70 -7.29
CA ARG A 302 14.59 12.66 -6.25
C ARG A 302 15.74 13.57 -6.67
N LYS A 303 16.77 13.03 -7.34
CA LYS A 303 17.96 13.80 -7.75
C LYS A 303 17.65 14.84 -8.84
N ASN A 304 16.60 14.60 -9.59
CA ASN A 304 16.14 15.45 -10.69
C ASN A 304 15.05 16.45 -10.22
N ASN A 305 14.94 16.65 -8.91
CA ASN A 305 13.96 17.53 -8.28
C ASN A 305 14.57 18.90 -7.95
#